data_1676baab57b9be14e79181705b3f9058
#
_entry.id   1676baab57b9be14e79181705b3f9058
#
_cell.length_a   1.000
_cell.length_b   1.000
_cell.length_c   1.000
_cell.angle_alpha   90.00
_cell.angle_beta   90.00
_cell.angle_gamma   90.00
#
_symmetry.space_group_name_H-M   'P 1'
#
loop_
_entity.id
_entity.type
_entity.pdbx_description
1 polymer ?
#
loop_
_entity_poly.entity_id
_entity_poly.type
_entity_poly.pdbx_seq_one_letter_code
_entity_poly.pdbx_strand_id
1 'polypeptide(L)'
;MRQTIKNIPIIGKLFIIIYEAVFKACHYVKHVWLRDYIKKSRWNRIDRELKQEFSGSGDPEIQELLRNIQAQGEVKVFNYPFADKYHAENVKVYHDEANGYPYVLHAVGEQREKLYFPEKWSTEQIQDAYNNLLIEQDVESPHLYVHKDYPVPENALVFDCGVAEGNFSLSIVKQAKHVYLFEGDQEWHEPLRLTFDRWKDKVTLVSSYISDVNEGNYIFLDAFFDKLNIQNEKLYVKMDIEGYEEQALQGFRKTLKQVKEITMAVCSYHKQESEENIRRFFKEEGDYQIGNSKGYMILNNFCEEISFPYIRRGLLFAKKLSGCEA
;
A
#
# COMPACT_ATOMS: atom_id res chain seq x y z
N MET A 1 17.76 -32.62 23.93
CA MET A 1 16.74 -32.24 24.94
C MET A 1 15.68 -33.34 25.19
N ARG A 2 15.18 -34.10 24.22
CA ARG A 2 14.15 -35.14 24.44
C ARG A 2 14.62 -36.40 25.17
N GLN A 3 15.92 -36.74 25.23
CA GLN A 3 16.43 -37.92 25.94
C GLN A 3 16.68 -37.72 27.45
N THR A 4 16.80 -36.45 27.91
CA THR A 4 17.10 -36.15 29.34
C THR A 4 15.85 -36.18 30.24
N ILE A 5 14.66 -36.12 29.65
CA ILE A 5 13.40 -36.02 30.40
C ILE A 5 12.91 -37.36 30.99
N LYS A 6 13.42 -38.51 30.50
CA LYS A 6 12.95 -39.83 30.96
C LYS A 6 13.35 -40.19 32.40
N ASN A 7 14.38 -39.57 32.96
CA ASN A 7 14.92 -39.90 34.27
C ASN A 7 14.65 -38.90 35.39
N ILE A 8 13.75 -37.92 35.17
CA ILE A 8 13.39 -36.93 36.19
C ILE A 8 12.25 -37.49 37.05
N PRO A 9 12.34 -37.41 38.40
CA PRO A 9 11.25 -37.81 39.30
C PRO A 9 9.94 -37.07 38.95
N ILE A 10 8.79 -37.69 39.24
CA ILE A 10 7.45 -37.17 38.89
C ILE A 10 7.29 -35.72 39.34
N ILE A 11 7.80 -35.37 40.53
CA ILE A 11 7.82 -34.01 41.09
C ILE A 11 8.60 -33.04 40.18
N GLY A 12 9.73 -33.46 39.64
CA GLY A 12 10.54 -32.64 38.71
C GLY A 12 9.87 -32.43 37.36
N LYS A 13 9.13 -33.43 36.86
CA LYS A 13 8.30 -33.26 35.63
C LYS A 13 7.17 -32.27 35.83
N LEU A 14 6.52 -32.33 36.98
CA LEU A 14 5.44 -31.37 37.33
C LEU A 14 5.98 -29.94 37.43
N PHE A 15 7.18 -29.77 38.01
CA PHE A 15 7.87 -28.48 38.13
C PHE A 15 8.24 -27.89 36.76
N ILE A 16 8.70 -28.71 35.82
CA ILE A 16 8.99 -28.29 34.44
C ILE A 16 7.70 -27.86 33.70
N ILE A 17 6.62 -28.62 33.85
CA ILE A 17 5.32 -28.28 33.21
C ILE A 17 4.78 -26.95 33.75
N ILE A 18 4.86 -26.77 35.09
CA ILE A 18 4.44 -25.52 35.72
C ILE A 18 5.30 -24.34 35.27
N TYR A 19 6.63 -24.53 35.24
CA TYR A 19 7.57 -23.49 34.76
C TYR A 19 7.33 -23.13 33.30
N GLU A 20 7.12 -24.09 32.40
CA GLU A 20 6.81 -23.82 30.99
C GLU A 20 5.45 -23.11 30.83
N ALA A 21 4.44 -23.49 31.63
CA ALA A 21 3.13 -22.83 31.60
C ALA A 21 3.23 -21.39 32.11
N VAL A 22 3.94 -21.15 33.18
CA VAL A 22 4.19 -19.80 33.72
C VAL A 22 5.00 -18.96 32.75
N PHE A 23 6.04 -19.54 32.14
CA PHE A 23 6.87 -18.83 31.13
C PHE A 23 6.05 -18.45 29.91
N LYS A 24 5.21 -19.36 29.39
CA LYS A 24 4.30 -19.08 28.28
C LYS A 24 3.28 -18.01 28.63
N ALA A 25 2.71 -18.08 29.84
CA ALA A 25 1.76 -17.07 30.33
C ALA A 25 2.43 -15.69 30.47
N CYS A 26 3.65 -15.63 31.03
CA CYS A 26 4.43 -14.39 31.15
C CYS A 26 4.81 -13.84 29.77
N HIS A 27 5.20 -14.69 28.84
CA HIS A 27 5.51 -14.31 27.47
C HIS A 27 4.26 -13.75 26.76
N TYR A 28 3.11 -14.42 26.91
CA TYR A 28 1.84 -13.95 26.36
C TYR A 28 1.45 -12.58 26.93
N VAL A 29 1.49 -12.41 28.25
CA VAL A 29 1.17 -11.13 28.91
C VAL A 29 2.12 -10.04 28.44
N LYS A 30 3.43 -10.30 28.37
CA LYS A 30 4.43 -9.30 28.01
C LYS A 30 4.38 -8.91 26.53
N HIS A 31 4.19 -9.89 25.63
CA HIS A 31 4.33 -9.66 24.19
C HIS A 31 3.00 -9.55 23.43
N VAL A 32 1.92 -10.09 23.94
CA VAL A 32 0.58 -10.03 23.31
C VAL A 32 -0.30 -9.04 24.04
N TRP A 33 -0.67 -9.31 25.30
CA TRP A 33 -1.62 -8.49 26.04
C TRP A 33 -1.15 -7.04 26.23
N LEU A 34 0.12 -6.84 26.58
CA LEU A 34 0.65 -5.49 26.76
C LEU A 34 0.68 -4.72 25.44
N ARG A 35 1.05 -5.39 24.36
CA ARG A 35 1.01 -4.80 23.00
C ARG A 35 -0.41 -4.39 22.62
N ASP A 36 -1.39 -5.26 22.84
CA ASP A 36 -2.78 -5.00 22.50
C ASP A 36 -3.38 -3.89 23.41
N TYR A 37 -3.00 -3.87 24.68
CA TYR A 37 -3.38 -2.80 25.61
C TYR A 37 -2.80 -1.45 25.16
N ILE A 38 -1.53 -1.39 24.81
CA ILE A 38 -0.86 -0.17 24.31
C ILE A 38 -1.53 0.28 23.01
N LYS A 39 -1.78 -0.64 22.08
CA LYS A 39 -2.49 -0.37 20.82
C LYS A 39 -3.87 0.25 21.09
N LYS A 40 -4.69 -0.39 21.90
CA LYS A 40 -6.02 0.10 22.27
C LYS A 40 -5.99 1.45 22.99
N SER A 41 -5.04 1.63 23.90
CA SER A 41 -4.86 2.92 24.62
C SER A 41 -4.50 4.04 23.64
N ARG A 42 -3.66 3.77 22.66
CA ARG A 42 -3.27 4.72 21.62
C ARG A 42 -4.45 5.09 20.71
N TRP A 43 -5.24 4.12 20.25
CA TRP A 43 -6.45 4.37 19.47
C TRP A 43 -7.48 5.20 20.25
N ASN A 44 -7.68 4.92 21.54
CA ASN A 44 -8.57 5.71 22.41
C ASN A 44 -8.08 7.16 22.60
N ARG A 45 -6.77 7.38 22.59
CA ARG A 45 -6.20 8.72 22.63
C ARG A 45 -6.47 9.46 21.34
N ILE A 46 -6.21 8.82 20.19
CA ILE A 46 -6.46 9.39 18.86
C ILE A 46 -7.94 9.76 18.71
N ASP A 47 -8.86 8.87 19.06
CA ASP A 47 -10.30 9.13 19.02
C ASP A 47 -10.68 10.41 19.80
N ARG A 48 -10.15 10.54 21.02
CA ARG A 48 -10.42 11.72 21.87
C ARG A 48 -9.86 13.00 21.26
N GLU A 49 -8.62 12.97 20.79
CA GLU A 49 -7.96 14.13 20.21
C GLU A 49 -8.64 14.55 18.89
N LEU A 50 -9.03 13.61 18.03
CA LEU A 50 -9.79 13.89 16.81
C LEU A 50 -11.15 14.54 17.11
N LYS A 51 -11.91 14.00 18.07
CA LYS A 51 -13.19 14.57 18.47
C LYS A 51 -13.05 15.96 19.08
N GLN A 52 -12.03 16.17 19.90
CA GLN A 52 -11.77 17.47 20.53
C GLN A 52 -11.43 18.55 19.51
N GLU A 53 -10.61 18.23 18.51
CA GLU A 53 -10.12 19.21 17.54
C GLU A 53 -11.10 19.43 16.39
N PHE A 54 -11.69 18.35 15.89
CA PHE A 54 -12.46 18.41 14.63
C PHE A 54 -13.98 18.40 14.79
N SER A 55 -14.52 18.39 16.02
CA SER A 55 -15.97 18.41 16.22
C SER A 55 -16.65 19.63 15.59
N GLY A 56 -15.96 20.77 15.54
CA GLY A 56 -16.41 22.02 14.93
C GLY A 56 -15.93 22.22 13.47
N SER A 57 -15.31 21.22 12.85
CA SER A 57 -14.79 21.37 11.47
C SER A 57 -15.91 21.62 10.47
N GLY A 58 -15.70 22.60 9.57
CA GLY A 58 -16.58 22.85 8.42
C GLY A 58 -16.34 21.88 7.24
N ASP A 59 -15.31 21.00 7.31
CA ASP A 59 -15.03 20.01 6.27
C ASP A 59 -16.03 18.85 6.37
N PRO A 60 -16.89 18.62 5.34
CA PRO A 60 -17.90 17.59 5.37
C PRO A 60 -17.30 16.17 5.43
N GLU A 61 -16.11 15.94 4.87
CA GLU A 61 -15.45 14.64 4.89
C GLU A 61 -14.87 14.31 6.26
N ILE A 62 -14.37 15.32 6.98
CA ILE A 62 -13.95 15.16 8.38
C ILE A 62 -15.17 14.85 9.25
N GLN A 63 -16.29 15.54 9.04
CA GLN A 63 -17.53 15.29 9.78
C GLN A 63 -18.09 13.88 9.49
N GLU A 64 -17.97 13.40 8.26
CA GLU A 64 -18.32 12.02 7.88
C GLU A 64 -17.44 11.02 8.62
N LEU A 65 -16.12 11.22 8.61
CA LEU A 65 -15.18 10.37 9.33
C LEU A 65 -15.50 10.28 10.83
N LEU A 66 -15.76 11.39 11.50
CA LEU A 66 -16.11 11.42 12.92
C LEU A 66 -17.43 10.69 13.22
N ARG A 67 -18.45 10.86 12.37
CA ARG A 67 -19.71 10.09 12.49
C ARG A 67 -19.47 8.59 12.34
N ASN A 68 -18.64 8.17 11.41
CA ASN A 68 -18.32 6.77 11.19
C ASN A 68 -17.56 6.17 12.38
N ILE A 69 -16.57 6.88 12.94
CA ILE A 69 -15.87 6.48 14.17
C ILE A 69 -16.88 6.28 15.30
N GLN A 70 -17.81 7.21 15.48
CA GLN A 70 -18.84 7.12 16.52
C GLN A 70 -19.77 5.92 16.30
N ALA A 71 -20.17 5.65 15.06
CA ALA A 71 -21.05 4.54 14.71
C ALA A 71 -20.37 3.17 14.90
N GLN A 72 -19.10 3.05 14.54
CA GLN A 72 -18.31 1.82 14.68
C GLN A 72 -17.80 1.61 16.12
N GLY A 73 -17.76 2.66 16.96
CA GLY A 73 -17.29 2.59 18.35
C GLY A 73 -15.78 2.37 18.51
N GLU A 74 -15.03 2.40 17.42
CA GLU A 74 -13.56 2.23 17.41
C GLU A 74 -12.92 3.03 16.27
N VAL A 75 -11.63 3.35 16.42
CA VAL A 75 -10.82 3.99 15.38
C VAL A 75 -10.04 2.93 14.62
N LYS A 76 -10.13 2.96 13.30
CA LYS A 76 -9.39 2.13 12.34
C LYS A 76 -8.66 3.02 11.34
N VAL A 77 -7.80 2.45 10.50
CA VAL A 77 -7.19 3.17 9.39
C VAL A 77 -8.27 3.68 8.42
N PHE A 78 -9.23 2.83 8.10
CA PHE A 78 -10.37 3.12 7.23
C PHE A 78 -11.67 3.04 8.03
N ASN A 79 -12.13 4.18 8.58
CA ASN A 79 -13.40 4.27 9.28
C ASN A 79 -14.55 4.59 8.33
N TYR A 80 -14.83 3.67 7.42
CA TYR A 80 -15.90 3.77 6.44
C TYR A 80 -16.69 2.47 6.35
N PRO A 81 -18.02 2.53 6.09
CA PRO A 81 -18.86 1.32 6.00
C PRO A 81 -18.40 0.31 4.95
N PHE A 82 -17.74 0.75 3.88
CA PHE A 82 -17.25 -0.15 2.85
C PHE A 82 -16.19 -1.15 3.39
N ALA A 83 -15.40 -0.74 4.38
CA ALA A 83 -14.36 -1.61 4.94
C ALA A 83 -14.93 -2.84 5.64
N ASP A 84 -16.16 -2.76 6.16
CA ASP A 84 -16.84 -3.86 6.84
C ASP A 84 -17.36 -4.95 5.88
N LYS A 85 -17.21 -4.76 4.55
CA LYS A 85 -17.50 -5.81 3.54
C LYS A 85 -16.42 -6.89 3.48
N TYR A 86 -15.21 -6.58 3.97
CA TYR A 86 -14.01 -7.40 3.80
C TYR A 86 -13.60 -8.03 5.12
N HIS A 87 -13.36 -9.35 5.07
CA HIS A 87 -12.98 -10.15 6.23
C HIS A 87 -11.88 -11.10 5.84
N ALA A 88 -10.76 -11.08 6.55
CA ALA A 88 -9.58 -11.87 6.22
C ALA A 88 -9.87 -13.38 6.20
N GLU A 89 -10.74 -13.87 7.09
CA GLU A 89 -11.16 -15.27 7.15
C GLU A 89 -11.92 -15.77 5.91
N ASN A 90 -12.44 -14.86 5.09
CA ASN A 90 -13.12 -15.19 3.82
C ASN A 90 -12.14 -15.30 2.65
N VAL A 91 -10.90 -14.87 2.81
CA VAL A 91 -9.87 -14.98 1.77
C VAL A 91 -9.41 -16.43 1.64
N LYS A 92 -9.56 -16.97 0.44
CA LYS A 92 -9.11 -18.34 0.10
C LYS A 92 -7.69 -18.28 -0.45
N VAL A 93 -6.77 -18.91 0.28
CA VAL A 93 -5.38 -19.07 -0.13
C VAL A 93 -5.21 -20.45 -0.74
N TYR A 94 -4.56 -20.51 -1.89
CA TYR A 94 -4.24 -21.72 -2.64
C TYR A 94 -2.72 -21.87 -2.72
N HIS A 95 -2.26 -23.09 -3.01
CA HIS A 95 -0.86 -23.35 -3.32
C HIS A 95 -0.77 -23.92 -4.74
N ASP A 96 0.18 -23.42 -5.50
CA ASP A 96 0.42 -23.89 -6.85
C ASP A 96 1.31 -25.13 -6.80
N GLU A 97 0.77 -26.27 -7.23
CA GLU A 97 1.49 -27.56 -7.21
C GLU A 97 2.73 -27.58 -8.12
N ALA A 98 2.78 -26.71 -9.13
CA ALA A 98 3.88 -26.66 -10.09
C ALA A 98 5.12 -25.95 -9.54
N ASN A 99 4.94 -24.95 -8.66
CA ASN A 99 6.02 -24.11 -8.18
C ASN A 99 6.09 -23.96 -6.64
N GLY A 100 5.05 -24.42 -5.91
CA GLY A 100 4.96 -24.37 -4.45
C GLY A 100 4.54 -23.03 -3.86
N TYR A 101 4.39 -21.97 -4.66
CA TYR A 101 4.05 -20.64 -4.17
C TYR A 101 2.56 -20.51 -3.81
N PRO A 102 2.23 -19.83 -2.69
CA PRO A 102 0.85 -19.52 -2.36
C PRO A 102 0.32 -18.38 -3.24
N TYR A 103 -0.98 -18.44 -3.54
CA TYR A 103 -1.67 -17.40 -4.31
C TYR A 103 -3.12 -17.23 -3.85
N VAL A 104 -3.71 -16.10 -4.21
CA VAL A 104 -5.14 -15.85 -4.16
C VAL A 104 -5.70 -15.66 -5.57
N LEU A 105 -7.00 -15.78 -5.72
CA LEU A 105 -7.67 -15.45 -6.98
C LEU A 105 -8.15 -14.01 -6.95
N HIS A 106 -7.37 -13.12 -7.55
CA HIS A 106 -7.65 -11.70 -7.65
C HIS A 106 -8.62 -11.40 -8.80
N ALA A 107 -9.59 -10.51 -8.55
CA ALA A 107 -10.58 -10.13 -9.56
C ALA A 107 -10.00 -9.11 -10.54
N VAL A 108 -10.06 -9.42 -11.86
CA VAL A 108 -9.64 -8.53 -12.95
C VAL A 108 -10.80 -8.41 -13.94
N GLY A 109 -11.69 -7.46 -13.73
CA GLY A 109 -12.98 -7.40 -14.41
C GLY A 109 -13.83 -8.62 -14.06
N GLU A 110 -14.35 -9.33 -15.08
CA GLU A 110 -15.13 -10.55 -14.90
C GLU A 110 -14.28 -11.82 -14.69
N GLN A 111 -12.97 -11.72 -14.85
CA GLN A 111 -12.03 -12.83 -14.72
C GLN A 111 -11.37 -12.84 -13.34
N ARG A 112 -10.77 -14.00 -13.01
CA ARG A 112 -9.92 -14.15 -11.84
C ARG A 112 -8.56 -14.60 -12.29
N GLU A 113 -7.53 -13.89 -11.81
CA GLU A 113 -6.12 -14.17 -12.09
C GLU A 113 -5.41 -14.55 -10.79
N LYS A 114 -4.36 -15.38 -10.91
CA LYS A 114 -3.54 -15.72 -9.75
C LYS A 114 -2.69 -14.53 -9.34
N LEU A 115 -2.79 -14.12 -8.08
CA LEU A 115 -1.91 -13.15 -7.43
C LEU A 115 -1.06 -13.91 -6.42
N TYR A 116 0.22 -14.05 -6.69
CA TYR A 116 1.15 -14.84 -5.89
C TYR A 116 1.74 -14.02 -4.74
N PHE A 117 2.05 -14.73 -3.65
CA PHE A 117 2.67 -14.17 -2.45
C PHE A 117 4.00 -14.87 -2.17
N PRO A 118 4.87 -14.29 -1.31
CA PRO A 118 6.13 -14.91 -0.93
C PRO A 118 5.92 -16.32 -0.37
N GLU A 119 6.78 -17.25 -0.78
CA GLU A 119 6.69 -18.69 -0.48
C GLU A 119 6.59 -18.99 1.04
N LYS A 120 7.25 -18.16 1.86
CA LYS A 120 7.35 -18.36 3.31
C LYS A 120 6.19 -17.76 4.11
N TRP A 121 5.28 -17.04 3.46
CA TRP A 121 4.16 -16.42 4.15
C TRP A 121 3.13 -17.47 4.58
N SER A 122 2.65 -17.34 5.82
CA SER A 122 1.56 -18.18 6.31
C SER A 122 0.23 -17.82 5.64
N THR A 123 -0.72 -18.75 5.70
CA THR A 123 -2.09 -18.50 5.22
C THR A 123 -2.69 -17.25 5.87
N GLU A 124 -2.51 -17.07 7.18
CA GLU A 124 -3.04 -15.93 7.93
C GLU A 124 -2.39 -14.61 7.48
N GLN A 125 -1.08 -14.59 7.23
CA GLN A 125 -0.39 -13.40 6.71
C GLN A 125 -0.94 -13.00 5.35
N ILE A 126 -1.17 -13.97 4.45
CA ILE A 126 -1.72 -13.71 3.12
C ILE A 126 -3.18 -13.25 3.21
N GLN A 127 -3.97 -13.85 4.10
CA GLN A 127 -5.37 -13.46 4.32
C GLN A 127 -5.46 -12.02 4.79
N ASP A 128 -4.64 -11.64 5.78
CA ASP A 128 -4.61 -10.27 6.31
C ASP A 128 -4.12 -9.27 5.26
N ALA A 129 -3.04 -9.57 4.55
CA ALA A 129 -2.49 -8.70 3.51
C ALA A 129 -3.48 -8.50 2.37
N TYR A 130 -4.03 -9.58 1.82
CA TYR A 130 -4.98 -9.47 0.71
C TYR A 130 -6.29 -8.80 1.11
N ASN A 131 -6.76 -9.03 2.34
CA ASN A 131 -7.93 -8.33 2.87
C ASN A 131 -7.68 -6.82 2.96
N ASN A 132 -6.50 -6.38 3.39
CA ASN A 132 -6.12 -4.98 3.41
C ASN A 132 -6.09 -4.40 2.00
N LEU A 133 -5.52 -5.10 1.01
CA LEU A 133 -5.54 -4.68 -0.39
C LEU A 133 -6.97 -4.49 -0.93
N LEU A 134 -7.91 -5.35 -0.55
CA LEU A 134 -9.31 -5.21 -0.95
C LEU A 134 -9.96 -3.96 -0.34
N ILE A 135 -9.64 -3.62 0.90
CA ILE A 135 -10.10 -2.39 1.56
C ILE A 135 -9.46 -1.16 0.90
N GLU A 136 -8.17 -1.18 0.68
CA GLU A 136 -7.41 -0.08 0.08
C GLU A 136 -7.87 0.23 -1.35
N GLN A 137 -8.25 -0.78 -2.10
CA GLN A 137 -8.64 -0.63 -3.51
C GLN A 137 -10.16 -0.73 -3.73
N ASP A 138 -10.98 -0.64 -2.67
CA ASP A 138 -12.42 -0.44 -2.83
C ASP A 138 -12.71 0.90 -3.51
N VAL A 139 -13.78 0.93 -4.33
CA VAL A 139 -14.16 2.13 -5.09
C VAL A 139 -14.48 3.36 -4.24
N GLU A 140 -14.79 3.15 -2.96
CA GLU A 140 -15.06 4.21 -1.98
C GLU A 140 -13.84 4.54 -1.11
N SER A 141 -12.71 3.83 -1.31
CA SER A 141 -11.52 3.98 -0.47
C SER A 141 -10.77 5.28 -0.75
N PRO A 142 -10.30 5.98 0.31
CA PRO A 142 -9.36 7.09 0.15
C PRO A 142 -7.99 6.67 -0.41
N HIS A 143 -7.72 5.36 -0.52
CA HIS A 143 -6.46 4.82 -1.06
C HIS A 143 -6.61 4.20 -2.46
N LEU A 144 -7.74 4.41 -3.12
CA LEU A 144 -7.96 3.87 -4.48
C LEU A 144 -7.03 4.53 -5.50
N TYR A 145 -6.13 3.77 -6.13
CA TYR A 145 -5.19 4.30 -7.12
C TYR A 145 -5.84 4.76 -8.43
N VAL A 146 -6.93 4.12 -8.86
CA VAL A 146 -7.60 4.47 -10.12
C VAL A 146 -8.91 5.18 -9.84
N HIS A 147 -8.89 6.51 -9.89
CA HIS A 147 -10.10 7.31 -9.70
C HIS A 147 -10.75 7.64 -11.05
N LYS A 148 -12.10 7.78 -11.07
CA LYS A 148 -12.88 8.09 -12.30
C LYS A 148 -12.42 9.35 -13.03
N ASP A 149 -11.94 10.37 -12.30
CA ASP A 149 -11.45 11.63 -12.87
C ASP A 149 -9.97 11.56 -13.27
N TYR A 150 -9.27 10.51 -12.81
CA TYR A 150 -7.86 10.22 -13.05
C TYR A 150 -7.66 8.76 -13.49
N PRO A 151 -8.33 8.34 -14.58
CA PRO A 151 -8.25 6.94 -15.05
C PRO A 151 -6.88 6.62 -15.63
N VAL A 152 -6.55 5.34 -15.65
CA VAL A 152 -5.46 4.84 -16.49
C VAL A 152 -5.87 4.99 -17.95
N PRO A 153 -5.16 5.78 -18.78
CA PRO A 153 -5.54 5.94 -20.19
C PRO A 153 -5.37 4.62 -20.96
N GLU A 154 -6.28 4.36 -21.89
CA GLU A 154 -6.14 3.22 -22.79
C GLU A 154 -4.84 3.29 -23.56
N ASN A 155 -4.16 2.14 -23.66
CA ASN A 155 -2.89 1.97 -24.34
C ASN A 155 -1.77 2.87 -23.79
N ALA A 156 -1.80 3.18 -22.48
CA ALA A 156 -0.76 3.94 -21.81
C ALA A 156 0.43 3.05 -21.41
N LEU A 157 1.60 3.65 -21.31
CA LEU A 157 2.70 3.10 -20.53
C LEU A 157 2.38 3.32 -19.06
N VAL A 158 2.57 2.29 -18.24
CA VAL A 158 2.29 2.35 -16.80
C VAL A 158 3.59 2.14 -16.04
N PHE A 159 3.88 3.05 -15.13
CA PHE A 159 4.94 2.93 -14.15
C PHE A 159 4.30 2.67 -12.79
N ASP A 160 4.46 1.45 -12.29
CA ASP A 160 4.04 1.06 -10.94
C ASP A 160 5.27 1.10 -10.03
N CYS A 161 5.37 2.18 -9.24
CA CYS A 161 6.48 2.44 -8.35
C CYS A 161 6.12 2.00 -6.94
N GLY A 162 6.85 0.99 -6.42
CA GLY A 162 6.52 0.28 -5.19
C GLY A 162 5.39 -0.71 -5.43
N VAL A 163 5.72 -1.83 -6.04
CA VAL A 163 4.72 -2.77 -6.58
C VAL A 163 4.15 -3.69 -5.51
N ALA A 164 5.01 -4.18 -4.61
CA ALA A 164 4.69 -5.22 -3.63
C ALA A 164 3.92 -6.39 -4.28
N GLU A 165 2.65 -6.62 -3.93
CA GLU A 165 1.84 -7.73 -4.44
C GLU A 165 1.52 -7.63 -5.95
N GLY A 166 1.48 -6.43 -6.51
CA GLY A 166 1.20 -6.20 -7.93
C GLY A 166 -0.29 -6.19 -8.30
N ASN A 167 -1.20 -6.11 -7.34
CA ASN A 167 -2.65 -6.12 -7.53
C ASN A 167 -3.13 -4.96 -8.42
N PHE A 168 -2.58 -3.75 -8.26
CA PHE A 168 -2.88 -2.60 -9.12
C PHE A 168 -2.51 -2.92 -10.57
N SER A 169 -1.26 -3.27 -10.83
CA SER A 169 -0.76 -3.60 -12.17
C SER A 169 -1.52 -4.75 -12.81
N LEU A 170 -1.87 -5.78 -12.04
CA LEU A 170 -2.67 -6.91 -12.53
C LEU A 170 -4.08 -6.46 -12.96
N SER A 171 -4.67 -5.51 -12.22
CA SER A 171 -6.01 -4.98 -12.53
C SER A 171 -6.06 -4.23 -13.86
N ILE A 172 -4.95 -3.57 -14.27
CA ILE A 172 -4.92 -2.68 -15.46
C ILE A 172 -4.11 -3.24 -16.63
N VAL A 173 -3.41 -4.37 -16.49
CA VAL A 173 -2.48 -4.88 -17.49
C VAL A 173 -3.12 -5.11 -18.88
N LYS A 174 -4.41 -5.43 -18.93
CA LYS A 174 -5.13 -5.66 -20.20
C LYS A 174 -5.21 -4.39 -21.04
N GLN A 175 -5.51 -3.25 -20.41
CA GLN A 175 -5.68 -1.95 -21.09
C GLN A 175 -4.36 -1.20 -21.30
N ALA A 176 -3.34 -1.49 -20.51
CA ALA A 176 -2.02 -0.88 -20.66
C ALA A 176 -1.33 -1.30 -21.97
N LYS A 177 -0.53 -0.41 -22.55
CA LYS A 177 0.40 -0.73 -23.62
C LYS A 177 1.55 -1.58 -23.10
N HIS A 178 2.15 -1.14 -22.00
CA HIS A 178 3.22 -1.84 -21.28
C HIS A 178 3.22 -1.39 -19.81
N VAL A 179 3.55 -2.29 -18.90
CA VAL A 179 3.67 -2.02 -17.47
C VAL A 179 5.11 -2.25 -17.03
N TYR A 180 5.69 -1.25 -16.40
CA TYR A 180 6.99 -1.34 -15.74
C TYR A 180 6.78 -1.39 -14.24
N LEU A 181 7.17 -2.51 -13.64
CA LEU A 181 7.05 -2.80 -12.21
C LEU A 181 8.37 -2.44 -11.54
N PHE A 182 8.40 -1.37 -10.73
CA PHE A 182 9.59 -1.00 -9.96
C PHE A 182 9.47 -1.54 -8.55
N GLU A 183 10.25 -2.59 -8.25
CA GLU A 183 10.27 -3.25 -6.97
C GLU A 183 11.69 -3.58 -6.53
N GLY A 184 12.15 -2.95 -5.44
CA GLY A 184 13.50 -3.12 -4.93
C GLY A 184 13.64 -4.30 -3.98
N ASP A 185 12.55 -4.75 -3.33
CA ASP A 185 12.57 -5.87 -2.41
C ASP A 185 12.54 -7.20 -3.16
N GLN A 186 13.61 -7.98 -2.98
CA GLN A 186 13.77 -9.27 -3.64
C GLN A 186 12.72 -10.30 -3.24
N GLU A 187 12.07 -10.14 -2.08
CA GLU A 187 11.02 -11.05 -1.63
C GLU A 187 9.85 -11.09 -2.62
N TRP A 188 9.56 -9.97 -3.29
CA TRP A 188 8.46 -9.84 -4.26
C TRP A 188 8.83 -10.26 -5.69
N HIS A 189 10.11 -10.40 -6.03
CA HIS A 189 10.49 -10.61 -7.43
C HIS A 189 9.92 -11.89 -8.04
N GLU A 190 9.99 -13.02 -7.31
CA GLU A 190 9.46 -14.28 -7.83
C GLU A 190 7.92 -14.32 -7.80
N PRO A 191 7.23 -13.88 -6.73
CA PRO A 191 5.78 -13.70 -6.77
C PRO A 191 5.28 -12.86 -7.94
N LEU A 192 5.92 -11.73 -8.21
CA LEU A 192 5.58 -10.86 -9.36
C LEU A 192 5.83 -11.56 -10.69
N ARG A 193 6.97 -12.24 -10.85
CA ARG A 193 7.26 -13.02 -12.06
C ARG A 193 6.18 -14.07 -12.33
N LEU A 194 5.73 -14.79 -11.30
CA LEU A 194 4.67 -15.79 -11.40
C LEU A 194 3.30 -15.15 -11.70
N THR A 195 2.97 -14.05 -11.04
CA THR A 195 1.72 -13.30 -11.25
C THR A 195 1.60 -12.83 -12.69
N PHE A 196 2.68 -12.33 -13.27
CA PHE A 196 2.69 -11.74 -14.61
C PHE A 196 3.23 -12.67 -15.71
N ASP A 197 3.48 -13.95 -15.46
CA ASP A 197 4.01 -14.88 -16.46
C ASP A 197 3.18 -14.91 -17.75
N ARG A 198 1.85 -14.88 -17.62
CA ARG A 198 0.92 -14.75 -18.77
C ARG A 198 1.09 -13.45 -19.55
N TRP A 199 1.62 -12.39 -18.90
CA TRP A 199 1.73 -11.02 -19.41
C TRP A 199 3.18 -10.61 -19.66
N LYS A 200 4.13 -11.55 -19.70
CA LYS A 200 5.58 -11.29 -19.82
C LYS A 200 5.98 -10.42 -21.02
N ASP A 201 5.18 -10.42 -22.09
CA ASP A 201 5.41 -9.57 -23.26
C ASP A 201 4.93 -8.13 -23.06
N LYS A 202 4.11 -7.86 -22.02
CA LYS A 202 3.55 -6.55 -21.66
C LYS A 202 4.07 -6.01 -20.33
N VAL A 203 4.80 -6.81 -19.56
CA VAL A 203 5.22 -6.45 -18.21
C VAL A 203 6.73 -6.62 -18.07
N THR A 204 7.39 -5.61 -17.54
CA THR A 204 8.83 -5.65 -17.24
C THR A 204 9.06 -5.36 -15.76
N LEU A 205 9.63 -6.31 -15.03
CA LEU A 205 10.10 -6.09 -13.66
C LEU A 205 11.45 -5.37 -13.67
N VAL A 206 11.51 -4.24 -12.99
CA VAL A 206 12.72 -3.44 -12.75
C VAL A 206 13.07 -3.59 -11.27
N SER A 207 14.10 -4.42 -11.00
CA SER A 207 14.54 -4.77 -9.64
C SER A 207 15.33 -3.61 -9.02
N SER A 208 14.67 -2.50 -8.74
CA SER A 208 15.29 -1.28 -8.19
C SER A 208 14.29 -0.48 -7.36
N TYR A 209 14.80 0.19 -6.35
CA TYR A 209 14.09 1.24 -5.63
C TYR A 209 14.09 2.54 -6.44
N ILE A 210 13.01 3.33 -6.35
CA ILE A 210 12.95 4.64 -7.00
C ILE A 210 13.51 5.71 -6.05
N SER A 211 14.32 6.63 -6.60
CA SER A 211 14.91 7.76 -5.87
C SER A 211 15.22 8.92 -6.81
N ASP A 212 15.92 9.93 -6.33
CA ASP A 212 16.52 11.02 -7.10
C ASP A 212 17.98 10.76 -7.50
N VAL A 213 18.51 9.58 -7.16
CA VAL A 213 19.86 9.13 -7.50
C VAL A 213 19.81 7.85 -8.34
N ASN A 214 20.91 7.57 -9.05
CA ASN A 214 21.06 6.36 -9.86
C ASN A 214 22.35 5.65 -9.42
N GLU A 215 22.30 5.06 -8.22
CA GLU A 215 23.45 4.41 -7.60
C GLU A 215 23.02 3.14 -6.86
N GLY A 216 23.83 2.08 -6.99
CA GLY A 216 23.53 0.79 -6.36
C GLY A 216 22.22 0.20 -6.89
N ASN A 217 21.28 -0.06 -5.97
CA ASN A 217 19.93 -0.57 -6.29
C ASN A 217 18.88 0.54 -6.42
N TYR A 218 19.30 1.79 -6.61
CA TYR A 218 18.40 2.93 -6.79
C TYR A 218 18.44 3.42 -8.23
N ILE A 219 17.28 3.85 -8.73
CA ILE A 219 17.13 4.42 -10.07
C ILE A 219 16.25 5.67 -10.00
N PHE A 220 16.57 6.70 -10.76
CA PHE A 220 15.66 7.81 -10.98
C PHE A 220 14.91 7.66 -12.31
N LEU A 221 13.65 8.04 -12.30
CA LEU A 221 12.72 7.76 -13.41
C LEU A 221 13.09 8.47 -14.71
N ASP A 222 13.71 9.65 -14.66
CA ASP A 222 14.21 10.33 -15.87
C ASP A 222 15.24 9.49 -16.63
N ALA A 223 16.20 8.87 -15.92
CA ALA A 223 17.21 8.02 -16.55
C ALA A 223 16.60 6.73 -17.10
N PHE A 224 15.56 6.21 -16.46
CA PHE A 224 14.84 5.06 -16.98
C PHE A 224 14.04 5.42 -18.22
N PHE A 225 13.30 6.52 -18.19
CA PHE A 225 12.48 6.99 -19.30
C PHE A 225 13.35 7.31 -20.54
N ASP A 226 14.49 7.96 -20.36
CA ASP A 226 15.43 8.25 -21.45
C ASP A 226 15.91 6.97 -22.18
N LYS A 227 16.11 5.87 -21.45
CA LYS A 227 16.51 4.57 -22.04
C LYS A 227 15.41 3.93 -22.89
N LEU A 228 14.14 4.21 -22.61
CA LEU A 228 13.02 3.67 -23.38
C LEU A 228 12.89 4.29 -24.75
N ASN A 229 13.52 5.45 -24.99
CA ASN A 229 13.48 6.19 -26.25
C ASN A 229 12.04 6.35 -26.82
N ILE A 230 11.08 6.61 -25.94
CA ILE A 230 9.65 6.74 -26.24
C ILE A 230 9.28 8.22 -26.33
N GLN A 231 8.49 8.57 -27.36
CA GLN A 231 7.98 9.92 -27.56
C GLN A 231 6.48 9.86 -27.80
N ASN A 232 5.76 10.87 -27.31
CA ASN A 232 4.32 11.02 -27.52
C ASN A 232 3.45 9.88 -26.96
N GLU A 233 3.93 9.14 -25.97
CA GLU A 233 3.16 8.13 -25.28
C GLU A 233 2.32 8.76 -24.16
N LYS A 234 1.18 8.13 -23.87
CA LYS A 234 0.41 8.40 -22.66
C LYS A 234 1.08 7.69 -21.50
N LEU A 235 1.20 8.36 -20.39
CA LEU A 235 1.85 7.79 -19.20
C LEU A 235 0.88 7.77 -18.01
N TYR A 236 0.86 6.67 -17.29
CA TYR A 236 0.27 6.58 -15.97
C TYR A 236 1.32 6.18 -14.96
N VAL A 237 1.40 6.89 -13.85
CA VAL A 237 2.36 6.58 -12.77
C VAL A 237 1.61 6.40 -11.47
N LYS A 238 1.67 5.21 -10.90
CA LYS A 238 1.34 4.97 -9.50
C LYS A 238 2.63 5.07 -8.70
N MET A 239 2.59 5.79 -7.58
CA MET A 239 3.76 5.99 -6.72
C MET A 239 3.36 5.79 -5.27
N ASP A 240 3.78 4.66 -4.73
CA ASP A 240 3.59 4.24 -3.34
C ASP A 240 4.89 3.57 -2.88
N ILE A 241 5.82 4.37 -2.35
CA ILE A 241 7.22 4.01 -2.11
C ILE A 241 7.70 4.40 -0.72
N GLU A 242 6.79 4.25 0.24
CA GLU A 242 7.10 4.30 1.67
C GLU A 242 7.81 5.59 2.11
N GLY A 243 7.34 6.76 1.59
CA GLY A 243 7.82 8.08 1.99
C GLY A 243 9.01 8.64 1.17
N TYR A 244 9.35 8.00 0.04
CA TYR A 244 10.33 8.51 -0.92
C TYR A 244 9.69 9.21 -2.12
N GLU A 245 8.38 9.49 -2.09
CA GLU A 245 7.64 10.07 -3.21
C GLU A 245 8.19 11.43 -3.65
N GLU A 246 8.55 12.29 -2.70
CA GLU A 246 9.10 13.61 -2.99
C GLU A 246 10.44 13.53 -3.72
N GLN A 247 11.34 12.63 -3.27
CA GLN A 247 12.62 12.37 -3.93
C GLN A 247 12.41 11.77 -5.33
N ALA A 248 11.49 10.80 -5.46
CA ALA A 248 11.17 10.20 -6.74
C ALA A 248 10.63 11.23 -7.75
N LEU A 249 9.79 12.16 -7.31
CA LEU A 249 9.31 13.26 -8.15
C LEU A 249 10.43 14.20 -8.61
N GLN A 250 11.45 14.48 -7.77
CA GLN A 250 12.63 15.23 -8.20
C GLN A 250 13.41 14.49 -9.30
N GLY A 251 13.56 13.16 -9.15
CA GLY A 251 14.21 12.30 -10.16
C GLY A 251 13.37 12.05 -11.43
N PHE A 252 12.17 12.64 -11.52
CA PHE A 252 11.27 12.51 -12.67
C PHE A 252 10.96 13.86 -13.36
N ARG A 253 11.53 14.95 -12.88
CA ARG A 253 11.20 16.32 -13.26
C ARG A 253 11.39 16.62 -14.75
N LYS A 254 12.43 16.06 -15.39
CA LYS A 254 12.66 16.23 -16.82
C LYS A 254 11.56 15.59 -17.66
N THR A 255 11.21 14.35 -17.35
CA THR A 255 10.14 13.62 -18.04
C THR A 255 8.79 14.29 -17.87
N LEU A 256 8.48 14.77 -16.66
CA LEU A 256 7.23 15.50 -16.38
C LEU A 256 7.06 16.74 -17.25
N LYS A 257 8.15 17.44 -17.60
CA LYS A 257 8.13 18.59 -18.52
C LYS A 257 7.93 18.16 -19.98
N GLN A 258 8.46 17.02 -20.38
CA GLN A 258 8.48 16.55 -21.76
C GLN A 258 7.19 15.82 -22.17
N VAL A 259 6.60 15.06 -21.25
CA VAL A 259 5.42 14.24 -21.54
C VAL A 259 4.19 15.13 -21.70
N LYS A 260 3.44 14.91 -22.79
CA LYS A 260 2.25 15.70 -23.13
C LYS A 260 0.97 15.20 -22.43
N GLU A 261 0.88 13.92 -22.17
CA GLU A 261 -0.28 13.29 -21.52
C GLU A 261 0.21 12.38 -20.41
N ILE A 262 -0.04 12.76 -19.17
CA ILE A 262 0.32 11.97 -18.00
C ILE A 262 -0.75 12.09 -16.92
N THR A 263 -1.02 10.98 -16.27
CA THR A 263 -1.81 10.91 -15.03
C THR A 263 -0.96 10.25 -13.96
N MET A 264 -0.97 10.82 -12.77
CA MET A 264 -0.23 10.29 -11.62
C MET A 264 -1.15 10.09 -10.43
N ALA A 265 -0.97 8.98 -9.73
CA ALA A 265 -1.54 8.69 -8.41
C ALA A 265 -0.36 8.54 -7.44
N VAL A 266 -0.18 9.52 -6.56
CA VAL A 266 0.96 9.60 -5.65
C VAL A 266 0.47 9.49 -4.22
N CYS A 267 0.96 8.52 -3.46
CA CYS A 267 0.68 8.39 -2.04
C CYS A 267 1.19 9.62 -1.28
N SER A 268 0.32 10.20 -0.46
CA SER A 268 0.59 11.48 0.20
C SER A 268 0.51 11.40 1.73
N TYR A 269 0.51 10.18 2.28
CA TYR A 269 0.25 9.93 3.69
C TYR A 269 1.46 9.49 4.51
N HIS A 270 2.56 9.07 3.86
CA HIS A 270 3.69 8.48 4.57
C HIS A 270 4.37 9.45 5.54
N LYS A 271 4.51 10.73 5.16
CA LYS A 271 5.05 11.77 6.04
C LYS A 271 4.00 12.85 6.32
N GLN A 272 4.18 13.57 7.43
CA GLN A 272 3.22 14.61 7.87
C GLN A 272 2.96 15.68 6.82
N GLU A 273 3.99 16.05 6.06
CA GLU A 273 3.96 17.17 5.14
C GLU A 273 3.92 16.75 3.66
N SER A 274 3.85 15.42 3.38
CA SER A 274 3.95 14.90 2.01
C SER A 274 2.87 15.46 1.09
N GLU A 275 1.61 15.55 1.53
CA GLU A 275 0.54 16.11 0.68
C GLU A 275 0.85 17.54 0.24
N GLU A 276 1.27 18.41 1.17
CA GLU A 276 1.58 19.81 0.87
C GLU A 276 2.80 19.93 -0.04
N ASN A 277 3.86 19.15 0.23
CA ASN A 277 5.09 19.17 -0.56
C ASN A 277 4.86 18.66 -1.99
N ILE A 278 4.15 17.54 -2.16
CA ILE A 278 3.79 17.00 -3.47
C ILE A 278 2.89 17.98 -4.25
N ARG A 279 1.91 18.58 -3.58
CA ARG A 279 1.05 19.60 -4.19
C ARG A 279 1.83 20.82 -4.65
N ARG A 280 2.75 21.29 -3.83
CA ARG A 280 3.65 22.42 -4.17
C ARG A 280 4.51 22.07 -5.38
N PHE A 281 5.10 20.88 -5.40
CA PHE A 281 5.88 20.38 -6.53
C PHE A 281 5.10 20.47 -7.85
N PHE A 282 3.88 19.94 -7.94
CA PHE A 282 3.08 19.99 -9.16
C PHE A 282 2.63 21.40 -9.53
N LYS A 283 2.39 22.29 -8.56
CA LYS A 283 2.09 23.70 -8.83
C LYS A 283 3.30 24.43 -9.43
N GLU A 284 4.51 24.11 -8.98
CA GLU A 284 5.76 24.67 -9.53
C GLU A 284 6.07 24.16 -10.94
N GLU A 285 5.72 22.89 -11.23
CA GLU A 285 5.89 22.34 -12.59
C GLU A 285 4.86 22.91 -13.59
N GLY A 286 3.79 23.56 -13.14
CA GLY A 286 2.74 24.15 -13.96
C GLY A 286 1.87 23.11 -14.67
N ASP A 287 0.84 23.54 -15.38
CA ASP A 287 -0.02 22.77 -16.31
C ASP A 287 -0.61 21.45 -15.78
N TYR A 288 -0.67 21.25 -14.45
CA TYR A 288 -1.26 20.08 -13.84
C TYR A 288 -2.60 20.39 -13.19
N GLN A 289 -3.63 19.64 -13.57
CA GLN A 289 -4.85 19.53 -12.77
C GLN A 289 -4.54 18.64 -11.57
N ILE A 290 -4.70 19.19 -10.35
CA ILE A 290 -4.38 18.50 -9.11
C ILE A 290 -5.69 18.22 -8.35
N GLY A 291 -5.83 16.98 -7.85
CA GLY A 291 -6.93 16.58 -6.99
C GLY A 291 -6.46 15.66 -5.87
N ASN A 292 -7.34 15.41 -4.91
CA ASN A 292 -7.10 14.44 -3.85
C ASN A 292 -8.07 13.28 -3.98
N SER A 293 -7.72 12.14 -3.39
CA SER A 293 -8.69 11.11 -3.06
C SER A 293 -9.75 11.65 -2.11
N LYS A 294 -10.97 11.10 -2.19
CA LYS A 294 -12.06 11.45 -1.29
C LYS A 294 -11.85 10.77 0.06
N GLY A 295 -12.11 11.51 1.15
CA GLY A 295 -12.01 10.99 2.51
C GLY A 295 -10.58 11.03 3.08
N TYR A 296 -10.44 10.49 4.28
CA TYR A 296 -9.20 10.48 5.06
C TYR A 296 -8.90 9.10 5.61
N MET A 297 -7.61 8.78 5.71
CA MET A 297 -7.07 7.65 6.47
C MET A 297 -6.66 8.12 7.87
N ILE A 298 -6.80 7.26 8.87
CA ILE A 298 -6.29 7.52 10.21
C ILE A 298 -5.03 6.70 10.44
N LEU A 299 -3.91 7.40 10.55
CA LEU A 299 -2.62 6.74 10.69
C LEU A 299 -2.22 6.61 12.14
N ASN A 300 -1.77 5.41 12.48
CA ASN A 300 -1.28 5.06 13.81
C ASN A 300 -0.03 4.19 13.69
N ASN A 301 0.99 4.70 13.02
CA ASN A 301 2.20 3.93 12.80
C ASN A 301 3.00 3.74 14.11
N PHE A 302 3.44 2.49 14.38
CA PHE A 302 4.20 2.17 15.58
C PHE A 302 5.69 2.51 15.45
N CYS A 303 6.18 2.72 14.24
CA CYS A 303 7.59 2.89 13.93
C CYS A 303 8.05 4.35 13.81
N GLU A 304 7.12 5.29 13.60
CA GLU A 304 7.40 6.72 13.53
C GLU A 304 6.51 7.50 14.50
N GLU A 305 6.98 8.62 15.02
CA GLU A 305 6.16 9.57 15.78
C GLU A 305 5.13 10.21 14.84
N ILE A 306 4.01 9.53 14.62
CA ILE A 306 2.87 10.16 13.99
C ILE A 306 2.31 11.16 14.97
N SER A 307 2.47 12.43 14.61
CA SER A 307 1.91 13.54 15.35
C SER A 307 0.48 13.84 14.87
N PHE A 308 -0.28 14.50 15.77
CA PHE A 308 -1.54 15.12 15.40
C PHE A 308 -1.38 15.92 14.09
N PRO A 309 -2.34 15.90 13.11
CA PRO A 309 -3.75 15.50 13.31
C PRO A 309 -4.10 14.02 13.03
N TYR A 310 -3.20 13.11 12.82
CA TYR A 310 -3.36 11.68 12.51
C TYR A 310 -4.16 11.35 11.23
N ILE A 311 -5.02 12.24 10.75
CA ILE A 311 -5.79 12.09 9.52
C ILE A 311 -4.99 12.60 8.33
N ARG A 312 -4.96 11.82 7.25
CA ARG A 312 -4.26 12.18 6.01
C ARG A 312 -5.06 11.72 4.80
N ARG A 313 -4.96 12.47 3.72
CA ARG A 313 -5.42 12.00 2.40
C ARG A 313 -4.56 10.83 1.95
N GLY A 314 -5.18 9.80 1.36
CA GLY A 314 -4.42 8.66 0.83
C GLY A 314 -3.59 9.06 -0.37
N LEU A 315 -4.21 9.73 -1.34
CA LEU A 315 -3.60 10.03 -2.62
C LEU A 315 -3.77 11.49 -3.02
N LEU A 316 -2.72 12.02 -3.64
CA LEU A 316 -2.77 13.18 -4.50
C LEU A 316 -2.70 12.72 -5.97
N PHE A 317 -3.64 13.19 -6.76
CA PHE A 317 -3.65 12.98 -8.21
C PHE A 317 -3.14 14.22 -8.93
N ALA A 318 -2.36 14.00 -9.99
CA ALA A 318 -1.92 15.05 -10.89
C ALA A 318 -2.12 14.60 -12.35
N LYS A 319 -2.70 15.46 -13.19
CA LYS A 319 -3.01 15.15 -14.58
C LYS A 319 -2.63 16.30 -15.48
N LYS A 320 -1.91 15.99 -16.57
CA LYS A 320 -1.60 16.90 -17.66
C LYS A 320 -2.14 16.30 -18.96
N LEU A 321 -2.91 17.08 -19.71
CA LEU A 321 -3.51 16.65 -20.98
C LEU A 321 -2.88 17.38 -22.16
N SER A 322 -2.64 16.67 -23.26
CA SER A 322 -2.25 17.29 -24.51
C SER A 322 -3.39 18.19 -25.02
N GLY A 323 -3.17 19.51 -25.13
CA GLY A 323 -4.11 20.42 -25.77
C GLY A 323 -4.67 21.56 -24.93
N CYS A 324 -4.25 21.75 -23.69
CA CYS A 324 -4.41 23.04 -23.00
C CYS A 324 -3.25 23.95 -23.39
N GLU A 325 -3.26 24.46 -24.64
CA GLU A 325 -2.55 25.70 -24.92
C GLU A 325 -3.33 26.83 -24.24
N ALA A 326 -2.63 27.56 -23.35
CA ALA A 326 -3.18 28.65 -22.56
C ALA A 326 -3.56 29.85 -23.44
#